data_0f18c04ef37c7450bb20e71ceadc6c61
#
_entry.id   0f18c04ef37c7450bb20e71ceadc6c61
#
_cell.length_a   1.000
_cell.length_b   1.000
_cell.length_c   1.000
_cell.angle_alpha   90.00
_cell.angle_beta   90.00
_cell.angle_gamma   90.00
#
_symmetry.space_group_name_H-M   'P 1'
#
loop_
_entity.id
_entity.type
_entity.pdbx_description
1 polymer ?
#
loop_
_entity_poly.entity_id
_entity_poly.type
_entity_poly.pdbx_seq_one_letter_code
_entity_poly.pdbx_strand_id
1 'polypeptide(L)'
;LLRVQNFAVSRDGFGTGEGQSYETPFGHLNPMELMSWAGATASWPNRTDPGGSRGLDDYFTRDFTHNIGAEIMGRNKFGYQRGPWEDLEWEGWWGDEPPFHTPVFVLTHHVRPSFAKGETTFHFLDTTPADALEQAKAAADGKDVRLGGGPSTVREFLDADLVDTLHVAVAPVDAG
;
A
#
# COMPACT_ATOMS: atom_id res chain seq x y z
N LEU A 1 -7.01 -14.71 4.80
CA LEU A 1 -7.91 -13.57 4.61
C LEU A 1 -7.29 -12.56 3.65
N LEU A 2 -8.13 -11.75 2.96
CA LEU A 2 -7.72 -10.51 2.32
C LEU A 2 -8.06 -9.33 3.24
N ARG A 3 -7.04 -8.60 3.67
CA ARG A 3 -7.16 -7.52 4.63
C ARG A 3 -6.78 -6.18 3.98
N VAL A 4 -7.69 -5.23 3.96
CA VAL A 4 -7.38 -3.82 3.73
C VAL A 4 -7.11 -3.20 5.10
N GLN A 5 -5.86 -2.80 5.35
CA GLN A 5 -5.50 -2.21 6.63
C GLN A 5 -4.39 -1.18 6.48
N ASN A 6 -4.33 -0.25 7.43
CA ASN A 6 -3.40 0.87 7.39
C ASN A 6 -3.53 1.66 6.09
N PHE A 7 -4.77 1.78 5.62
CA PHE A 7 -5.13 2.44 4.40
C PHE A 7 -5.68 3.83 4.75
N ALA A 8 -4.96 4.86 4.36
CA ALA A 8 -5.34 6.24 4.62
C ALA A 8 -5.91 6.89 3.35
N VAL A 9 -6.97 7.65 3.52
CA VAL A 9 -7.56 8.48 2.48
C VAL A 9 -7.86 9.88 3.03
N SER A 10 -7.92 10.86 2.14
CA SER A 10 -8.46 12.16 2.45
C SER A 10 -9.97 12.07 2.73
N ARG A 11 -10.56 13.14 3.25
CA ARG A 11 -12.00 13.21 3.56
C ARG A 11 -12.88 13.01 2.31
N ASP A 12 -12.39 13.43 1.16
CA ASP A 12 -13.01 13.24 -0.17
C ASP A 12 -12.61 11.95 -0.90
N GLY A 13 -11.84 11.06 -0.22
CA GLY A 13 -11.62 9.67 -0.65
C GLY A 13 -10.40 9.42 -1.53
N PHE A 14 -9.43 10.34 -1.58
CA PHE A 14 -8.20 10.20 -2.36
C PHE A 14 -7.03 9.68 -1.51
N GLY A 15 -6.14 8.92 -2.12
CA GLY A 15 -4.90 8.43 -1.49
C GLY A 15 -3.69 9.34 -1.70
N THR A 16 -3.80 10.30 -2.62
CA THR A 16 -2.80 11.35 -2.91
C THR A 16 -3.51 12.59 -3.42
N GLY A 17 -2.83 13.74 -3.38
CA GLY A 17 -3.26 14.93 -4.11
C GLY A 17 -2.94 14.85 -5.60
N GLU A 18 -3.31 15.89 -6.33
CA GLU A 18 -3.01 16.03 -7.76
C GLU A 18 -1.51 16.26 -8.00
N GLY A 19 -1.04 15.88 -9.19
CA GLY A 19 0.34 16.13 -9.61
C GLY A 19 1.37 15.20 -8.97
N GLN A 20 1.02 13.94 -8.70
CA GLN A 20 1.99 12.95 -8.23
C GLN A 20 3.17 12.84 -9.21
N SER A 21 4.38 13.02 -8.71
CA SER A 21 5.65 12.90 -9.45
C SER A 21 6.73 12.29 -8.56
N TYR A 22 7.93 12.13 -9.12
CA TYR A 22 9.09 11.71 -8.33
C TYR A 22 9.40 12.67 -7.18
N GLU A 23 9.35 14.00 -7.45
CA GLU A 23 9.62 15.03 -6.46
C GLU A 23 8.47 15.24 -5.48
N THR A 24 7.25 14.93 -5.91
CA THR A 24 6.03 15.08 -5.10
C THR A 24 5.23 13.79 -5.04
N PRO A 25 5.68 12.78 -4.23
CA PRO A 25 5.06 11.44 -4.17
C PRO A 25 3.58 11.44 -3.80
N PHE A 26 3.13 12.46 -3.06
CA PHE A 26 1.72 12.65 -2.67
C PHE A 26 1.06 13.83 -3.39
N GLY A 27 1.63 14.25 -4.55
CA GLY A 27 1.15 15.41 -5.28
C GLY A 27 1.28 16.68 -4.44
N HIS A 28 0.27 17.53 -4.46
CA HIS A 28 0.25 18.76 -3.70
C HIS A 28 0.00 18.57 -2.19
N LEU A 29 -0.39 17.36 -1.74
CA LEU A 29 -0.60 17.08 -0.32
C LEU A 29 0.71 16.82 0.42
N ASN A 30 0.77 17.28 1.67
CA ASN A 30 1.79 16.84 2.59
C ASN A 30 1.49 15.38 3.04
N PRO A 31 2.41 14.42 2.83
CA PRO A 31 2.20 13.03 3.24
C PRO A 31 1.85 12.88 4.72
N MET A 32 2.37 13.75 5.60
CA MET A 32 2.08 13.71 7.03
C MET A 32 0.65 14.14 7.37
N GLU A 33 -0.05 14.84 6.49
CA GLU A 33 -1.47 15.14 6.69
C GLU A 33 -2.33 13.89 6.50
N LEU A 34 -1.99 13.02 5.55
CA LEU A 34 -2.68 11.72 5.36
C LEU A 34 -2.25 10.68 6.40
N MET A 35 -1.00 10.70 6.83
CA MET A 35 -0.42 9.66 7.68
C MET A 35 -0.33 10.07 9.16
N SER A 36 -0.86 11.22 9.55
CA SER A 36 -0.77 11.75 10.92
C SER A 36 -1.34 10.79 11.97
N TRP A 37 -2.40 10.05 11.64
CA TRP A 37 -3.01 9.05 12.52
C TRP A 37 -1.99 7.99 12.95
N ALA A 38 -1.20 7.46 12.02
CA ALA A 38 -0.18 6.45 12.29
C ALA A 38 1.10 7.07 12.87
N GLY A 39 1.54 8.20 12.31
CA GLY A 39 2.75 8.90 12.75
C GLY A 39 2.71 9.37 14.20
N ALA A 40 1.52 9.63 14.75
CA ALA A 40 1.34 9.99 16.14
C ALA A 40 1.43 8.81 17.12
N THR A 41 1.45 7.56 16.64
CA THR A 41 1.40 6.35 17.47
C THR A 41 2.78 5.96 18.03
N ALA A 42 2.77 5.21 19.13
CA ALA A 42 3.99 4.67 19.71
C ALA A 42 4.66 3.61 18.84
N SER A 43 3.89 2.90 18.03
CA SER A 43 4.38 1.83 17.14
C SER A 43 4.77 2.31 15.74
N TRP A 44 4.80 3.63 15.48
CA TRP A 44 5.27 4.16 14.20
C TRP A 44 6.73 3.75 13.95
N PRO A 45 7.04 3.05 12.84
CA PRO A 45 8.38 2.45 12.63
C PRO A 45 9.53 3.46 12.60
N ASN A 46 9.26 4.69 12.16
CA ASN A 46 10.27 5.75 12.04
C ASN A 46 10.30 6.70 13.25
N ARG A 47 9.65 6.33 14.37
CA ARG A 47 9.67 7.14 15.57
C ARG A 47 11.03 7.07 16.25
N THR A 48 11.62 8.21 16.52
CA THR A 48 12.94 8.34 17.16
C THR A 48 12.87 8.75 18.63
N ASP A 49 11.71 9.24 19.08
CA ASP A 49 11.47 9.67 20.46
C ASP A 49 10.65 8.63 21.25
N PRO A 50 10.86 8.53 22.58
CA PRO A 50 10.08 7.62 23.42
C PRO A 50 8.71 8.23 23.75
N GLY A 51 7.81 8.20 22.80
CA GLY A 51 6.47 8.79 22.96
C GLY A 51 5.45 8.14 22.07
N GLY A 52 4.40 8.89 21.80
CA GLY A 52 3.31 8.47 20.92
C GLY A 52 2.11 7.89 21.64
N SER A 53 0.96 8.00 21.00
CA SER A 53 -0.30 7.48 21.51
C SER A 53 -0.30 5.97 21.56
N ARG A 54 -1.05 5.40 22.53
CA ARG A 54 -1.33 3.99 22.66
C ARG A 54 -2.84 3.81 22.73
N GLY A 55 -3.44 3.39 21.65
CA GLY A 55 -4.89 3.26 21.53
C GLY A 55 -5.25 2.52 20.24
N LEU A 56 -6.41 2.83 19.67
CA LEU A 56 -6.90 2.18 18.48
C LEU A 56 -5.97 2.36 17.28
N ASP A 57 -5.50 3.57 17.05
CA ASP A 57 -4.57 3.85 15.96
C ASP A 57 -3.23 3.10 16.13
N ASP A 58 -2.72 3.03 17.37
CA ASP A 58 -1.51 2.28 17.67
C ASP A 58 -1.69 0.77 17.48
N TYR A 59 -2.86 0.25 17.78
CA TYR A 59 -3.20 -1.15 17.50
C TYR A 59 -3.06 -1.44 16.00
N PHE A 60 -3.67 -0.63 15.13
CA PHE A 60 -3.58 -0.81 13.69
C PHE A 60 -2.19 -0.54 13.13
N THR A 61 -1.46 0.43 13.67
CA THR A 61 -0.08 0.72 13.24
C THR A 61 0.83 -0.48 13.55
N ARG A 62 0.71 -1.05 14.72
CA ARG A 62 1.49 -2.23 15.15
C ARG A 62 1.16 -3.49 14.35
N ASP A 63 -0.08 -3.62 13.89
CA ASP A 63 -0.58 -4.80 13.18
C ASP A 63 -0.20 -4.82 11.68
N PHE A 64 0.59 -3.87 11.22
CA PHE A 64 0.91 -3.65 9.81
C PHE A 64 1.40 -4.91 9.08
N THR A 65 2.33 -5.66 9.68
CA THR A 65 2.93 -6.86 9.08
C THR A 65 2.49 -8.17 9.75
N HIS A 66 1.62 -8.08 10.78
CA HIS A 66 1.25 -9.25 11.57
C HIS A 66 0.46 -10.26 10.73
N ASN A 67 0.98 -11.49 10.63
CA ASN A 67 0.41 -12.59 9.86
C ASN A 67 0.20 -12.27 8.36
N ILE A 68 0.96 -11.35 7.77
CA ILE A 68 0.91 -11.05 6.35
C ILE A 68 1.97 -11.88 5.63
N GLY A 69 1.56 -12.65 4.61
CA GLY A 69 2.45 -13.48 3.80
C GLY A 69 2.61 -13.00 2.36
N ALA A 70 1.73 -12.11 1.90
CA ALA A 70 1.86 -11.45 0.61
C ALA A 70 1.13 -10.10 0.61
N GLU A 71 1.48 -9.23 -0.31
CA GLU A 71 0.82 -7.94 -0.50
C GLU A 71 0.33 -7.78 -1.95
N ILE A 72 -0.80 -7.09 -2.11
CA ILE A 72 -1.29 -6.61 -3.40
C ILE A 72 -1.36 -5.09 -3.35
N MET A 73 -0.95 -4.43 -4.43
CA MET A 73 -1.11 -2.99 -4.59
C MET A 73 -1.35 -2.60 -6.04
N GLY A 74 -1.98 -1.47 -6.24
CA GLY A 74 -2.11 -0.86 -7.55
C GLY A 74 -0.82 -0.16 -7.98
N ARG A 75 -0.64 -0.01 -9.27
CA ARG A 75 0.54 0.64 -9.87
C ARG A 75 0.81 2.04 -9.33
N ASN A 76 -0.25 2.83 -9.07
CA ASN A 76 -0.10 4.20 -8.58
C ASN A 76 0.46 4.28 -7.16
N LYS A 77 0.31 3.20 -6.37
CA LYS A 77 0.99 3.06 -5.09
C LYS A 77 2.46 2.67 -5.26
N PHE A 78 2.78 1.87 -6.25
CA PHE A 78 4.16 1.46 -6.53
C PHE A 78 5.01 2.62 -7.07
N GLY A 79 4.43 3.50 -7.91
CA GLY A 79 5.20 4.57 -8.54
C GLY A 79 4.34 5.62 -9.22
N TYR A 80 5.02 6.67 -9.69
CA TYR A 80 4.43 7.85 -10.33
C TYR A 80 4.21 7.69 -11.84
N GLN A 81 4.91 6.75 -12.49
CA GLN A 81 4.84 6.57 -13.93
C GLN A 81 3.48 6.03 -14.38
N ARG A 82 2.96 6.56 -15.46
CA ARG A 82 1.69 6.17 -16.08
C ARG A 82 1.94 5.62 -17.49
N GLY A 83 1.04 4.76 -17.98
CA GLY A 83 1.20 4.14 -19.31
C GLY A 83 2.39 3.15 -19.35
N PRO A 84 3.03 2.95 -20.50
CA PRO A 84 4.24 2.15 -20.62
C PRO A 84 5.34 2.64 -19.66
N TRP A 85 6.19 1.71 -19.22
CA TRP A 85 7.32 2.07 -18.36
C TRP A 85 8.36 2.86 -19.17
N GLU A 86 8.63 4.08 -18.76
CA GLU A 86 9.68 4.93 -19.33
C GLU A 86 11.03 4.69 -18.65
N ASP A 87 10.99 4.40 -17.34
CA ASP A 87 12.15 4.10 -16.51
C ASP A 87 11.97 2.75 -15.82
N LEU A 88 12.71 1.73 -16.24
CA LEU A 88 12.75 0.41 -15.63
C LEU A 88 13.68 0.32 -14.42
N GLU A 89 14.54 1.32 -14.20
CA GLU A 89 15.38 1.42 -13.01
C GLU A 89 14.58 1.87 -11.77
N TRP A 90 13.36 2.37 -11.98
CA TRP A 90 12.45 2.67 -10.88
C TRP A 90 12.06 1.39 -10.13
N GLU A 91 12.39 1.33 -8.83
CA GLU A 91 12.19 0.15 -7.96
C GLU A 91 11.18 0.38 -6.82
N GLY A 92 10.36 1.43 -6.91
CA GLY A 92 9.39 1.80 -5.87
C GLY A 92 9.89 2.90 -4.93
N TRP A 93 9.03 3.31 -4.01
CA TRP A 93 9.28 4.44 -3.11
C TRP A 93 10.12 4.10 -1.87
N TRP A 94 10.37 2.80 -1.59
CA TRP A 94 10.79 2.30 -0.26
C TRP A 94 12.29 2.11 -0.09
N GLY A 95 13.12 2.55 -1.03
CA GLY A 95 14.56 2.40 -0.92
C GLY A 95 15.03 0.94 -0.97
N ASP A 96 16.18 0.63 -0.37
CA ASP A 96 16.83 -0.67 -0.50
C ASP A 96 16.19 -1.77 0.35
N GLU A 97 15.47 -1.40 1.40
CA GLU A 97 14.79 -2.34 2.31
C GLU A 97 13.28 -2.03 2.38
N PRO A 98 12.48 -2.44 1.38
CA PRO A 98 11.04 -2.27 1.44
C PRO A 98 10.43 -2.97 2.67
N PRO A 99 9.45 -2.37 3.36
CA PRO A 99 8.97 -2.85 4.66
C PRO A 99 8.07 -4.08 4.58
N PHE A 100 7.90 -4.67 3.42
CA PHE A 100 6.95 -5.77 3.20
C PHE A 100 7.51 -7.13 3.61
N HIS A 101 8.77 -7.42 3.28
CA HIS A 101 9.46 -8.71 3.52
C HIS A 101 8.66 -9.93 3.04
N THR A 102 7.88 -9.75 1.99
CA THR A 102 6.99 -10.74 1.37
C THR A 102 6.93 -10.53 -0.13
N PRO A 103 6.37 -11.47 -0.92
CA PRO A 103 5.97 -11.19 -2.29
C PRO A 103 4.94 -10.06 -2.36
N VAL A 104 5.15 -9.12 -3.27
CA VAL A 104 4.28 -7.98 -3.55
C VAL A 104 3.80 -8.06 -5.00
N PHE A 105 2.50 -8.09 -5.20
CA PHE A 105 1.86 -8.16 -6.51
C PHE A 105 1.34 -6.76 -6.89
N VAL A 106 1.96 -6.16 -7.89
CA VAL A 106 1.60 -4.83 -8.42
C VAL A 106 0.68 -5.01 -9.62
N LEU A 107 -0.57 -4.55 -9.49
CA LEU A 107 -1.55 -4.60 -10.57
C LEU A 107 -1.32 -3.46 -11.57
N THR A 108 -1.15 -3.82 -12.84
CA THR A 108 -0.82 -2.88 -13.91
C THR A 108 -1.16 -3.46 -15.28
N HIS A 109 -1.65 -2.64 -16.22
CA HIS A 109 -1.82 -3.05 -17.63
C HIS A 109 -0.51 -3.10 -18.42
N HIS A 110 0.58 -2.62 -17.85
CA HIS A 110 1.90 -2.64 -18.45
C HIS A 110 2.86 -3.44 -17.57
N VAL A 111 2.93 -4.74 -17.82
CA VAL A 111 3.81 -5.63 -17.04
C VAL A 111 5.29 -5.33 -17.30
N ARG A 112 6.11 -5.68 -16.34
CA ARG A 112 7.57 -5.62 -16.41
C ARG A 112 8.16 -6.83 -15.70
N PRO A 113 9.47 -7.15 -15.89
CA PRO A 113 10.11 -8.23 -15.15
C PRO A 113 10.02 -8.05 -13.64
N SER A 114 9.81 -9.16 -12.93
CA SER A 114 9.88 -9.18 -11.47
C SER A 114 11.31 -8.92 -11.00
N PHE A 115 11.45 -8.32 -9.82
CA PHE A 115 12.74 -8.11 -9.18
C PHE A 115 12.63 -8.26 -7.67
N ALA A 116 13.75 -8.59 -7.03
CA ALA A 116 13.87 -8.65 -5.58
C ALA A 116 14.62 -7.43 -5.06
N LYS A 117 14.20 -6.94 -3.89
CA LYS A 117 14.85 -5.86 -3.16
C LYS A 117 14.79 -6.14 -1.66
N GLY A 118 15.94 -6.43 -1.06
CA GLY A 118 15.96 -7.02 0.27
C GLY A 118 15.18 -8.34 0.31
N GLU A 119 14.33 -8.51 1.31
CA GLU A 119 13.45 -9.68 1.44
C GLU A 119 12.11 -9.52 0.70
N THR A 120 11.90 -8.44 -0.05
CA THR A 120 10.69 -8.17 -0.82
C THR A 120 10.91 -8.53 -2.29
N THR A 121 9.97 -9.25 -2.90
CA THR A 121 9.97 -9.51 -4.35
C THR A 121 8.74 -8.85 -4.96
N PHE A 122 8.96 -7.98 -5.96
CA PHE A 122 7.88 -7.34 -6.71
C PHE A 122 7.55 -8.12 -7.97
N HIS A 123 6.27 -8.45 -8.14
CA HIS A 123 5.68 -9.07 -9.32
C HIS A 123 4.68 -8.11 -9.96
N PHE A 124 4.62 -8.08 -11.28
CA PHE A 124 3.74 -7.16 -12.01
C PHE A 124 2.72 -7.95 -12.81
N LEU A 125 1.44 -7.73 -12.55
CA LEU A 125 0.34 -8.52 -13.10
C LEU A 125 -0.65 -7.64 -13.87
N ASP A 126 -1.00 -8.08 -15.08
CA ASP A 126 -2.18 -7.64 -15.82
C ASP A 126 -3.23 -8.75 -15.70
N THR A 127 -4.08 -8.67 -14.71
CA THR A 127 -5.04 -9.72 -14.37
C THR A 127 -6.23 -9.17 -13.58
N THR A 128 -7.24 -10.01 -13.36
CA THR A 128 -8.40 -9.65 -12.55
C THR A 128 -8.08 -9.60 -11.05
N PRO A 129 -8.86 -8.86 -10.23
CA PRO A 129 -8.71 -8.90 -8.77
C PRO A 129 -8.77 -10.31 -8.18
N ALA A 130 -9.64 -11.18 -8.68
CA ALA A 130 -9.78 -12.55 -8.20
C ALA A 130 -8.53 -13.38 -8.49
N ASP A 131 -8.01 -13.34 -9.71
CA ASP A 131 -6.81 -14.10 -10.09
C ASP A 131 -5.55 -13.55 -9.36
N ALA A 132 -5.47 -12.24 -9.16
CA ALA A 132 -4.40 -11.62 -8.37
C ALA A 132 -4.43 -12.13 -6.92
N LEU A 133 -5.62 -12.20 -6.32
CA LEU A 133 -5.80 -12.70 -4.96
C LEU A 133 -5.41 -14.18 -4.85
N GLU A 134 -5.77 -15.00 -5.83
CA GLU A 134 -5.39 -16.42 -5.85
C GLU A 134 -3.86 -16.59 -5.88
N GLN A 135 -3.18 -15.84 -6.75
CA GLN A 135 -1.72 -15.86 -6.81
C GLN A 135 -1.08 -15.39 -5.50
N ALA A 136 -1.59 -14.31 -4.92
CA ALA A 136 -1.10 -13.79 -3.65
C ALA A 136 -1.34 -14.77 -2.49
N LYS A 137 -2.51 -15.42 -2.43
CA LYS A 137 -2.81 -16.47 -1.43
C LYS A 137 -1.88 -17.68 -1.57
N ALA A 138 -1.58 -18.09 -2.79
CA ALA A 138 -0.64 -19.19 -3.04
C ALA A 138 0.78 -18.84 -2.56
N ALA A 139 1.20 -17.59 -2.70
CA ALA A 139 2.51 -17.11 -2.24
C ALA A 139 2.56 -16.82 -0.73
N ALA A 140 1.41 -16.60 -0.08
CA ALA A 140 1.32 -16.19 1.32
C ALA A 140 1.60 -17.32 2.34
N ASP A 141 1.76 -18.55 1.88
CA ASP A 141 2.08 -19.72 2.71
C ASP A 141 1.12 -19.88 3.92
N GLY A 142 -0.18 -19.80 3.66
CA GLY A 142 -1.24 -19.92 4.67
C GLY A 142 -1.49 -18.68 5.53
N LYS A 143 -0.70 -17.63 5.36
CA LYS A 143 -0.93 -16.34 6.03
C LYS A 143 -1.94 -15.48 5.27
N ASP A 144 -2.24 -14.32 5.82
CA ASP A 144 -3.14 -13.35 5.19
C ASP A 144 -2.46 -12.60 4.04
N VAL A 145 -3.28 -12.10 3.14
CA VAL A 145 -2.86 -11.17 2.08
C VAL A 145 -3.30 -9.76 2.48
N ARG A 146 -2.41 -8.80 2.37
CA ARG A 146 -2.73 -7.39 2.58
C ARG A 146 -2.95 -6.69 1.24
N LEU A 147 -4.07 -5.97 1.12
CA LEU A 147 -4.34 -5.05 0.02
C LEU A 147 -3.98 -3.62 0.48
N GLY A 148 -2.85 -3.14 -0.01
CA GLY A 148 -2.26 -1.89 0.46
C GLY A 148 -2.74 -0.61 -0.23
N GLY A 149 -3.63 -0.72 -1.21
CA GLY A 149 -4.17 0.44 -1.95
C GLY A 149 -3.59 0.58 -3.37
N GLY A 150 -3.81 1.67 -4.13
CA GLY A 150 -4.59 2.86 -3.82
C GLY A 150 -6.13 2.70 -3.85
N PRO A 151 -6.84 3.82 -3.71
CA PRO A 151 -8.29 3.79 -3.57
C PRO A 151 -9.05 3.10 -4.71
N SER A 152 -8.64 3.29 -5.96
CA SER A 152 -9.24 2.60 -7.11
C SER A 152 -9.08 1.09 -7.01
N THR A 153 -7.88 0.62 -6.67
CA THR A 153 -7.60 -0.80 -6.51
C THR A 153 -8.41 -1.40 -5.36
N VAL A 154 -8.49 -0.72 -4.21
CA VAL A 154 -9.32 -1.18 -3.09
C VAL A 154 -10.78 -1.28 -3.50
N ARG A 155 -11.29 -0.31 -4.25
CA ARG A 155 -12.67 -0.32 -4.76
C ARG A 155 -12.94 -1.51 -5.68
N GLU A 156 -12.03 -1.83 -6.60
CA GLU A 156 -12.17 -2.99 -7.50
C GLU A 156 -12.29 -4.30 -6.72
N PHE A 157 -11.53 -4.47 -5.64
CA PHE A 157 -11.63 -5.66 -4.79
C PHE A 157 -12.89 -5.69 -3.93
N LEU A 158 -13.37 -4.53 -3.46
CA LEU A 158 -14.66 -4.41 -2.77
C LEU A 158 -15.84 -4.71 -3.70
N ASP A 159 -15.82 -4.18 -4.91
CA ASP A 159 -16.86 -4.41 -5.92
C ASP A 159 -16.92 -5.89 -6.34
N ALA A 160 -15.80 -6.60 -6.26
CA ALA A 160 -15.70 -8.03 -6.51
C ALA A 160 -16.02 -8.91 -5.28
N ASP A 161 -16.41 -8.33 -4.15
CA ASP A 161 -16.72 -9.01 -2.88
C ASP A 161 -15.57 -9.91 -2.36
N LEU A 162 -14.34 -9.44 -2.51
CA LEU A 162 -13.12 -10.20 -2.17
C LEU A 162 -12.50 -9.82 -0.82
N VAL A 163 -12.92 -8.70 -0.21
CA VAL A 163 -12.29 -8.14 1.00
C VAL A 163 -12.92 -8.73 2.26
N ASP A 164 -12.12 -9.42 3.08
CA ASP A 164 -12.57 -10.00 4.34
C ASP A 164 -12.61 -8.98 5.49
N THR A 165 -11.64 -8.08 5.54
CA THR A 165 -11.57 -7.02 6.58
C THR A 165 -11.15 -5.68 5.98
N LEU A 166 -11.75 -4.60 6.49
CA LEU A 166 -11.49 -3.24 6.01
C LEU A 166 -11.22 -2.29 7.18
N HIS A 167 -10.00 -1.74 7.22
CA HIS A 167 -9.64 -0.61 8.06
C HIS A 167 -9.22 0.57 7.18
N VAL A 168 -9.94 1.68 7.30
CA VAL A 168 -9.66 2.94 6.59
C VAL A 168 -9.47 4.05 7.60
N ALA A 169 -8.34 4.73 7.55
CA ALA A 169 -8.11 5.97 8.26
C ALA A 169 -8.49 7.15 7.35
N VAL A 170 -9.46 7.95 7.78
CA VAL A 170 -9.89 9.15 7.04
C VAL A 170 -9.19 10.36 7.64
N ALA A 171 -8.27 10.94 6.88
CA ALA A 171 -7.55 12.13 7.29
C ALA A 171 -8.44 13.40 7.16
N PRO A 172 -8.29 14.38 8.06
CA PRO A 172 -9.13 15.58 8.07
C PRO A 172 -8.68 16.63 7.03
N VAL A 173 -8.33 16.18 5.83
CA VAL A 173 -7.89 17.00 4.69
C VAL A 173 -8.66 16.63 3.44
N ASP A 174 -8.82 17.55 2.51
CA ASP A 174 -9.36 17.32 1.18
C ASP A 174 -8.21 17.29 0.16
N ALA A 175 -8.28 16.44 -0.85
CA ALA A 175 -7.22 16.22 -1.82
C ALA A 175 -7.59 16.66 -3.24
N GLY A 176 -8.86 16.93 -3.49
CA GLY A 176 -9.38 17.40 -4.78
C GLY A 176 -10.13 18.71 -4.73
#